data_f7895239ea5cc41b785283414fdc9f88
#
_entry.id   f7895239ea5cc41b785283414fdc9f88
#
_cell.length_a   1.000
_cell.length_b   1.000
_cell.length_c   1.000
_cell.angle_alpha   90.00
_cell.angle_beta   90.00
_cell.angle_gamma   90.00
#
_symmetry.space_group_name_H-M   'P 1'
#
loop_
_entity.id
_entity.type
_entity.pdbx_description
1 polymer ?
#
loop_
_entity_poly.entity_id
_entity_poly.type
_entity_poly.pdbx_seq_one_letter_code
_entity_poly.pdbx_strand_id
1 'polypeptide(L)'
;MALKTLFPLVIDSTMLMEADDCPMAFFRKYLQHLSSGYESTDLIAGKAFARGLEVTRKAYFNDDADPEFAIAAGVEALIESYGDHEAFSEKKSAGKMCSALELYFMHYPLGIDDVVPAKLSNGEYAIEYSFAHELPFEHPDIPGLPIIITGRADMLAEYAGRLWVVDEKTTGSAFTKDWPKQWDTRGQFSTYPWGLKKDGIPVAGAIIRGVSMAAKDIKFQQCESIRGEWQLDIWEFQMLKKVEALLQKYTEWKASGKHPSYYFFGNWASSCMKYFKPCQFQDLCRSRTSEQFLESQYDQYIWLPHKQERMELNTYLDSIGYSK
;
A
#
# COMPACT_ATOMS: atom_id res chain seq x y z
N MET A 1 -23.43 18.43 6.29
CA MET A 1 -23.09 17.61 7.48
C MET A 1 -21.67 17.96 7.90
N ALA A 2 -21.36 18.02 9.21
CA ALA A 2 -19.98 18.13 9.64
C ALA A 2 -19.24 16.82 9.28
N LEU A 3 -18.01 16.92 8.76
CA LEU A 3 -17.18 15.75 8.47
C LEU A 3 -16.92 14.96 9.75
N LYS A 4 -17.12 13.65 9.66
CA LYS A 4 -16.71 12.76 10.74
C LYS A 4 -15.19 12.58 10.71
N THR A 5 -14.59 12.50 11.88
CA THR A 5 -13.17 12.20 12.03
C THR A 5 -13.00 11.00 12.95
N LEU A 6 -12.19 10.07 12.53
CA LEU A 6 -11.87 8.85 13.26
C LEU A 6 -10.39 8.52 13.07
N PHE A 7 -9.68 8.19 14.14
CA PHE A 7 -8.36 7.64 13.99
C PHE A 7 -8.46 6.24 13.35
N PRO A 8 -7.58 5.84 12.41
CA PRO A 8 -7.65 4.48 11.84
C PRO A 8 -7.36 3.41 12.91
N LEU A 9 -8.24 2.42 13.01
CA LEU A 9 -8.01 1.26 13.87
C LEU A 9 -6.85 0.40 13.36
N VAL A 10 -6.76 0.27 12.06
CA VAL A 10 -5.71 -0.50 11.37
C VAL A 10 -4.87 0.45 10.53
N ILE A 11 -3.58 0.43 10.76
CA ILE A 11 -2.59 1.27 10.06
C ILE A 11 -1.61 0.39 9.29
N ASP A 12 -0.98 0.97 8.27
CA ASP A 12 0.08 0.34 7.49
C ASP A 12 1.28 1.28 7.27
N SER A 13 2.32 0.76 6.66
CA SER A 13 3.51 1.55 6.32
C SER A 13 3.22 2.71 5.38
N THR A 14 2.21 2.60 4.51
CA THR A 14 1.82 3.66 3.57
C THR A 14 1.24 4.86 4.31
N MET A 15 0.37 4.61 5.29
CA MET A 15 -0.15 5.66 6.17
C MET A 15 0.95 6.37 6.95
N LEU A 16 1.90 5.61 7.50
CA LEU A 16 3.03 6.16 8.25
C LEU A 16 3.95 7.00 7.37
N MET A 17 4.20 6.57 6.13
CA MET A 17 4.97 7.35 5.16
C MET A 17 4.24 8.63 4.72
N GLU A 18 2.91 8.60 4.54
CA GLU A 18 2.12 9.78 4.23
C GLU A 18 2.20 10.81 5.37
N ALA A 19 2.18 10.34 6.63
CA ALA A 19 2.32 11.21 7.80
C ALA A 19 3.70 11.90 7.87
N ASP A 20 4.78 11.22 7.47
CA ASP A 20 6.12 11.82 7.36
C ASP A 20 6.19 12.83 6.21
N ASP A 21 5.62 12.48 5.09
CA ASP A 21 5.69 13.27 3.87
C ASP A 21 4.86 14.56 3.98
N CYS A 22 3.63 14.46 4.48
CA CYS A 22 2.78 15.61 4.76
C CYS A 22 1.73 15.29 5.84
N PRO A 23 1.95 15.71 7.11
CA PRO A 23 0.98 15.49 8.19
C PRO A 23 -0.44 15.97 7.87
N MET A 24 -0.59 17.09 7.12
CA MET A 24 -1.91 17.57 6.72
C MET A 24 -2.58 16.65 5.69
N ALA A 25 -1.83 16.09 4.73
CA ALA A 25 -2.37 15.11 3.78
C ALA A 25 -2.80 13.84 4.51
N PHE A 26 -2.01 13.37 5.48
CA PHE A 26 -2.39 12.27 6.37
C PHE A 26 -3.69 12.57 7.11
N PHE A 27 -3.82 13.78 7.71
CA PHE A 27 -5.03 14.20 8.40
C PHE A 27 -6.26 14.14 7.48
N ARG A 28 -6.18 14.76 6.31
CA ARG A 28 -7.29 14.78 5.35
C ARG A 28 -7.69 13.39 4.89
N LYS A 29 -6.70 12.57 4.54
CA LYS A 29 -6.92 11.25 3.93
C LYS A 29 -7.31 10.18 4.94
N TYR A 30 -6.71 10.17 6.13
CA TYR A 30 -6.83 9.05 7.07
C TYR A 30 -7.53 9.40 8.39
N LEU A 31 -7.64 10.67 8.76
CA LEU A 31 -8.40 11.07 9.95
C LEU A 31 -9.77 11.67 9.57
N GLN A 32 -9.85 12.46 8.50
CA GLN A 32 -11.11 12.90 7.90
C GLN A 32 -11.65 11.94 6.84
N HIS A 33 -10.85 10.96 6.42
CA HIS A 33 -11.21 9.94 5.41
C HIS A 33 -11.65 10.53 4.06
N LEU A 34 -11.14 11.70 3.68
CA LEU A 34 -11.52 12.36 2.45
C LEU A 34 -10.96 11.64 1.22
N SER A 35 -11.82 11.42 0.25
CA SER A 35 -11.51 10.87 -1.06
C SER A 35 -12.13 11.75 -2.14
N SER A 36 -11.34 12.15 -3.13
CA SER A 36 -11.82 12.90 -4.29
C SER A 36 -12.57 12.03 -5.31
N GLY A 37 -12.74 10.73 -5.02
CA GLY A 37 -13.29 9.78 -5.99
C GLY A 37 -12.37 9.49 -7.20
N TYR A 38 -11.29 10.27 -7.36
CA TYR A 38 -10.35 10.08 -8.46
C TYR A 38 -9.21 9.14 -8.06
N GLU A 39 -9.08 8.03 -8.75
CA GLU A 39 -7.90 7.17 -8.69
C GLU A 39 -6.99 7.43 -9.90
N SER A 40 -5.70 7.56 -9.66
CA SER A 40 -4.76 7.77 -10.76
C SER A 40 -4.58 6.50 -11.59
N THR A 41 -4.36 6.66 -12.90
CA THR A 41 -4.01 5.55 -13.80
C THR A 41 -2.86 4.69 -13.25
N ASP A 42 -1.88 5.31 -12.60
CA ASP A 42 -0.76 4.60 -11.99
C ASP A 42 -1.20 3.64 -10.88
N LEU A 43 -2.16 4.06 -10.06
CA LEU A 43 -2.70 3.24 -8.97
C LEU A 43 -3.59 2.12 -9.51
N ILE A 44 -4.50 2.43 -10.45
CA ILE A 44 -5.39 1.45 -11.07
C ILE A 44 -4.57 0.38 -11.79
N ALA A 45 -3.62 0.79 -12.64
CA ALA A 45 -2.77 -0.14 -13.36
C ALA A 45 -1.91 -1.01 -12.41
N GLY A 46 -1.40 -0.42 -11.31
CA GLY A 46 -0.64 -1.16 -10.31
C GLY A 46 -1.48 -2.23 -9.61
N LYS A 47 -2.70 -1.89 -9.19
CA LYS A 47 -3.66 -2.83 -8.58
C LYS A 47 -4.05 -3.95 -9.56
N ALA A 48 -4.37 -3.59 -10.80
CA ALA A 48 -4.75 -4.55 -11.82
C ALA A 48 -3.62 -5.53 -12.12
N PHE A 49 -2.38 -5.05 -12.20
CA PHE A 49 -1.21 -5.90 -12.39
C PHE A 49 -0.99 -6.85 -11.20
N ALA A 50 -1.06 -6.36 -9.98
CA ALA A 50 -0.94 -7.18 -8.78
C ALA A 50 -2.05 -8.26 -8.74
N ARG A 51 -3.29 -7.91 -9.12
CA ARG A 51 -4.39 -8.87 -9.21
C ARG A 51 -4.12 -9.96 -10.26
N GLY A 52 -3.58 -9.58 -11.42
CA GLY A 52 -3.17 -10.55 -12.45
C GLY A 52 -2.10 -11.52 -11.94
N LEU A 53 -1.07 -11.00 -11.27
CA LEU A 53 -0.02 -11.83 -10.66
C LEU A 53 -0.57 -12.78 -9.60
N GLU A 54 -1.42 -12.27 -8.71
CA GLU A 54 -2.07 -13.06 -7.67
C GLU A 54 -2.83 -14.25 -8.25
N VAL A 55 -3.72 -13.99 -9.21
CA VAL A 55 -4.57 -15.02 -9.82
C VAL A 55 -3.72 -16.04 -10.57
N THR A 56 -2.75 -15.60 -11.38
CA THR A 56 -1.85 -16.50 -12.09
C THR A 56 -1.11 -17.43 -11.12
N ARG A 57 -0.52 -16.88 -10.07
CA ARG A 57 0.24 -17.67 -9.08
C ARG A 57 -0.66 -18.65 -8.33
N LYS A 58 -1.85 -18.22 -7.89
CA LYS A 58 -2.80 -19.11 -7.19
C LYS A 58 -3.26 -20.25 -8.10
N ALA A 59 -3.65 -19.93 -9.31
CA ALA A 59 -4.06 -20.97 -10.28
C ALA A 59 -2.96 -22.01 -10.53
N TYR A 60 -1.71 -21.55 -10.70
CA TYR A 60 -0.59 -22.47 -10.96
C TYR A 60 -0.15 -23.24 -9.71
N PHE A 61 0.09 -22.57 -8.58
CA PHE A 61 0.70 -23.19 -7.41
C PHE A 61 -0.31 -23.85 -6.45
N ASN A 62 -1.52 -23.30 -6.31
CA ASN A 62 -2.53 -23.85 -5.39
C ASN A 62 -3.52 -24.77 -6.09
N ASP A 63 -3.86 -24.48 -7.35
CA ASP A 63 -4.90 -25.20 -8.09
C ASP A 63 -4.31 -26.14 -9.16
N ASP A 64 -2.97 -26.29 -9.23
CA ASP A 64 -2.24 -27.15 -10.19
C ASP A 64 -2.61 -26.91 -11.66
N ALA A 65 -2.98 -25.68 -12.02
CA ALA A 65 -3.34 -25.33 -13.38
C ALA A 65 -2.11 -25.34 -14.31
N ASP A 66 -2.34 -25.66 -15.59
CA ASP A 66 -1.32 -25.50 -16.62
C ASP A 66 -0.84 -24.04 -16.71
N PRO A 67 0.47 -23.77 -16.92
CA PRO A 67 1.01 -22.40 -16.97
C PRO A 67 0.29 -21.46 -17.94
N GLU A 68 -0.08 -21.94 -19.12
CA GLU A 68 -0.77 -21.11 -20.14
C GLU A 68 -2.17 -20.74 -19.65
N PHE A 69 -2.89 -21.69 -19.06
CA PHE A 69 -4.20 -21.46 -18.47
C PHE A 69 -4.12 -20.51 -17.28
N ALA A 70 -3.14 -20.69 -16.39
CA ALA A 70 -2.94 -19.83 -15.23
C ALA A 70 -2.65 -18.36 -15.63
N ILE A 71 -1.81 -18.16 -16.66
CA ILE A 71 -1.49 -16.82 -17.19
C ILE A 71 -2.74 -16.20 -17.84
N ALA A 72 -3.52 -16.96 -18.61
CA ALA A 72 -4.76 -16.48 -19.22
C ALA A 72 -5.77 -16.02 -18.16
N ALA A 73 -5.96 -16.80 -17.08
CA ALA A 73 -6.81 -16.42 -15.95
C ALA A 73 -6.32 -15.13 -15.25
N GLY A 74 -5.00 -14.97 -15.14
CA GLY A 74 -4.40 -13.75 -14.61
C GLY A 74 -4.64 -12.52 -15.49
N VAL A 75 -4.55 -12.68 -16.81
CA VAL A 75 -4.86 -11.60 -17.78
C VAL A 75 -6.34 -11.20 -17.68
N GLU A 76 -7.25 -12.16 -17.59
CA GLU A 76 -8.68 -11.88 -17.39
C GLU A 76 -8.94 -11.11 -16.10
N ALA A 77 -8.37 -11.56 -14.98
CA ALA A 77 -8.48 -10.89 -13.69
C ALA A 77 -7.87 -9.47 -13.69
N LEU A 78 -6.77 -9.26 -14.44
CA LEU A 78 -6.18 -7.94 -14.64
C LEU A 78 -7.15 -7.02 -15.38
N ILE A 79 -7.76 -7.49 -16.48
CA ILE A 79 -8.71 -6.71 -17.28
C ILE A 79 -9.92 -6.33 -16.42
N GLU A 80 -10.48 -7.29 -15.68
CA GLU A 80 -11.59 -7.05 -14.77
C GLU A 80 -11.24 -6.00 -13.70
N SER A 81 -10.07 -6.13 -13.07
CA SER A 81 -9.59 -5.19 -12.05
C SER A 81 -9.26 -3.80 -12.61
N TYR A 82 -8.83 -3.71 -13.88
CA TYR A 82 -8.59 -2.44 -14.55
C TYR A 82 -9.88 -1.71 -14.87
N GLY A 83 -10.96 -2.44 -15.20
CA GLY A 83 -12.27 -1.91 -15.53
C GLY A 83 -12.27 -1.02 -16.77
N ASP A 84 -13.26 -0.13 -16.84
CA ASP A 84 -13.48 0.80 -17.96
C ASP A 84 -12.62 2.08 -17.86
N HIS A 85 -11.54 2.06 -17.08
CA HIS A 85 -10.69 3.23 -16.91
C HIS A 85 -9.93 3.58 -18.20
N GLU A 86 -10.11 4.83 -18.66
CA GLU A 86 -9.33 5.36 -19.76
C GLU A 86 -7.96 5.88 -19.29
N ALA A 87 -6.91 5.26 -19.78
CA ALA A 87 -5.56 5.69 -19.46
C ALA A 87 -5.18 6.98 -20.20
N PHE A 88 -4.68 7.99 -19.48
CA PHE A 88 -4.17 9.22 -20.09
C PHE A 88 -2.92 9.02 -20.97
N SER A 89 -2.31 7.84 -20.92
CA SER A 89 -1.16 7.48 -21.76
C SER A 89 -1.14 5.99 -22.02
N GLU A 90 -0.57 5.59 -23.17
CA GLU A 90 -0.39 4.20 -23.56
C GLU A 90 0.51 3.39 -22.59
N LYS A 91 1.36 4.07 -21.81
CA LYS A 91 2.34 3.41 -20.93
C LYS A 91 1.73 2.50 -19.88
N LYS A 92 0.54 2.83 -19.40
CA LYS A 92 -0.19 2.04 -18.40
C LYS A 92 -1.63 1.75 -18.82
N SER A 93 -1.88 1.65 -20.13
CA SER A 93 -3.15 1.18 -20.66
C SER A 93 -3.39 -0.30 -20.32
N ALA A 94 -4.65 -0.72 -20.27
CA ALA A 94 -5.00 -2.12 -19.99
C ALA A 94 -4.26 -3.10 -20.90
N GLY A 95 -4.24 -2.86 -22.22
CA GLY A 95 -3.53 -3.71 -23.17
C GLY A 95 -2.03 -3.82 -22.90
N LYS A 96 -1.39 -2.70 -22.52
CA LYS A 96 0.04 -2.76 -22.18
C LYS A 96 0.30 -3.47 -20.84
N MET A 97 -0.63 -3.37 -19.88
CA MET A 97 -0.55 -4.11 -18.63
C MET A 97 -0.70 -5.63 -18.86
N CYS A 98 -1.62 -6.05 -19.75
CA CYS A 98 -1.75 -7.47 -20.15
C CYS A 98 -0.45 -7.98 -20.78
N SER A 99 0.08 -7.25 -21.76
CA SER A 99 1.38 -7.63 -22.37
C SER A 99 2.51 -7.67 -21.34
N ALA A 100 2.49 -6.77 -20.35
CA ALA A 100 3.49 -6.77 -19.27
C ALA A 100 3.36 -8.02 -18.38
N LEU A 101 2.15 -8.49 -18.11
CA LEU A 101 1.91 -9.70 -17.32
C LEU A 101 2.38 -10.96 -18.06
N GLU A 102 2.05 -11.10 -19.35
CA GLU A 102 2.52 -12.22 -20.16
C GLU A 102 4.05 -12.26 -20.24
N LEU A 103 4.67 -11.10 -20.55
CA LEU A 103 6.13 -10.98 -20.60
C LEU A 103 6.80 -11.18 -19.24
N TYR A 104 6.12 -10.86 -18.16
CA TYR A 104 6.61 -11.11 -16.80
C TYR A 104 6.80 -12.61 -16.57
N PHE A 105 5.82 -13.44 -16.93
CA PHE A 105 5.93 -14.89 -16.78
C PHE A 105 6.78 -15.56 -17.87
N MET A 106 7.09 -14.89 -18.96
CA MET A 106 8.16 -15.31 -19.87
C MET A 106 9.56 -15.04 -19.29
N HIS A 107 9.70 -13.96 -18.51
CA HIS A 107 10.96 -13.56 -17.88
C HIS A 107 11.23 -14.29 -16.56
N TYR A 108 10.17 -14.52 -15.77
CA TYR A 108 10.16 -15.29 -14.51
C TYR A 108 9.19 -16.49 -14.67
N PRO A 109 9.61 -17.57 -15.37
CA PRO A 109 8.70 -18.63 -15.75
C PRO A 109 8.20 -19.42 -14.55
N LEU A 110 6.90 -19.71 -14.53
CA LEU A 110 6.28 -20.56 -13.51
C LEU A 110 6.97 -21.94 -13.46
N GLY A 111 7.33 -22.38 -12.26
CA GLY A 111 7.98 -23.67 -12.02
C GLY A 111 9.47 -23.75 -12.38
N ILE A 112 10.06 -22.70 -12.96
CA ILE A 112 11.50 -22.65 -13.33
C ILE A 112 12.21 -21.49 -12.62
N ASP A 113 11.49 -20.45 -12.25
CA ASP A 113 12.03 -19.29 -11.52
C ASP A 113 12.66 -19.72 -10.18
N ASP A 114 13.84 -19.19 -9.88
CA ASP A 114 14.57 -19.49 -8.63
C ASP A 114 13.86 -18.94 -7.37
N VAL A 115 12.95 -17.98 -7.54
CA VAL A 115 12.11 -17.40 -6.48
C VAL A 115 10.79 -18.16 -6.43
N VAL A 116 10.73 -19.18 -5.59
CA VAL A 116 9.59 -20.09 -5.50
C VAL A 116 8.68 -19.71 -4.35
N PRO A 117 7.35 -19.58 -4.53
CA PRO A 117 6.44 -19.33 -3.42
C PRO A 117 6.62 -20.33 -2.29
N ALA A 118 6.72 -19.85 -1.05
CA ALA A 118 6.87 -20.70 0.13
C ALA A 118 5.56 -21.42 0.45
N LYS A 119 5.65 -22.68 0.86
CA LYS A 119 4.48 -23.48 1.23
C LYS A 119 4.17 -23.29 2.71
N LEU A 120 2.94 -22.94 3.02
CA LEU A 120 2.43 -22.77 4.38
C LEU A 120 2.11 -24.12 5.03
N SER A 121 1.94 -24.11 6.36
CA SER A 121 1.60 -25.31 7.12
C SER A 121 0.23 -25.94 6.77
N ASN A 122 -0.69 -25.15 6.20
CA ASN A 122 -1.98 -25.62 5.69
C ASN A 122 -1.87 -26.27 4.29
N GLY A 123 -0.69 -26.27 3.67
CA GLY A 123 -0.44 -26.83 2.34
C GLY A 123 -0.57 -25.84 1.19
N GLU A 124 -1.11 -24.65 1.41
CA GLU A 124 -1.20 -23.60 0.39
C GLU A 124 0.13 -22.86 0.23
N TYR A 125 0.33 -22.22 -0.91
CA TYR A 125 1.47 -21.33 -1.13
C TYR A 125 1.17 -19.92 -0.64
N ALA A 126 2.16 -19.26 -0.07
CA ALA A 126 2.06 -17.96 0.57
C ALA A 126 1.99 -16.81 -0.46
N ILE A 127 0.88 -16.73 -1.19
CA ILE A 127 0.57 -15.67 -2.16
C ILE A 127 -0.41 -14.70 -1.49
N GLU A 128 -0.11 -13.40 -1.53
CA GLU A 128 -0.86 -12.36 -0.79
C GLU A 128 -0.88 -12.59 0.72
N TYR A 129 0.30 -12.80 1.30
CA TYR A 129 0.44 -13.09 2.72
C TYR A 129 0.29 -11.84 3.58
N SER A 130 -0.63 -11.86 4.53
CA SER A 130 -0.91 -10.73 5.42
C SER A 130 -0.57 -11.06 6.87
N PHE A 131 -0.11 -10.06 7.61
CA PHE A 131 0.04 -10.09 9.06
C PHE A 131 -0.70 -8.92 9.70
N ALA A 132 -1.04 -9.05 10.99
CA ALA A 132 -1.63 -7.99 11.79
C ALA A 132 -1.18 -8.12 13.24
N HIS A 133 -0.64 -7.03 13.81
CA HIS A 133 -0.16 -7.00 15.19
C HIS A 133 -0.75 -5.84 15.97
N GLU A 134 -1.20 -6.11 17.19
CA GLU A 134 -1.63 -5.07 18.11
C GLU A 134 -0.42 -4.24 18.57
N LEU A 135 -0.57 -2.92 18.55
CA LEU A 135 0.39 -1.99 19.11
C LEU A 135 0.02 -1.67 20.58
N PRO A 136 0.99 -1.22 21.39
CA PRO A 136 0.74 -0.90 22.80
C PRO A 136 0.04 0.45 22.99
N PHE A 137 -0.98 0.72 22.16
CA PHE A 137 -1.75 1.96 22.17
C PHE A 137 -3.23 1.65 22.06
N GLU A 138 -4.01 2.27 22.95
CA GLU A 138 -5.48 2.24 22.88
C GLU A 138 -5.99 3.21 21.82
N HIS A 139 -7.06 2.82 21.13
CA HIS A 139 -7.68 3.64 20.09
C HIS A 139 -8.35 4.88 20.73
N PRO A 140 -8.05 6.10 20.24
CA PRO A 140 -8.46 7.34 20.92
C PRO A 140 -9.97 7.62 20.85
N ASP A 141 -10.68 7.00 19.90
CA ASP A 141 -12.13 7.21 19.71
C ASP A 141 -12.96 5.98 20.11
N ILE A 142 -12.35 4.80 20.24
CA ILE A 142 -13.05 3.53 20.52
C ILE A 142 -12.36 2.88 21.71
N PRO A 143 -12.81 3.17 22.95
CA PRO A 143 -12.17 2.63 24.15
C PRO A 143 -12.11 1.11 24.17
N GLY A 144 -11.02 0.56 24.67
CA GLY A 144 -10.81 -0.89 24.81
C GLY A 144 -10.33 -1.59 23.55
N LEU A 145 -10.17 -0.89 22.41
CA LEU A 145 -9.57 -1.47 21.20
C LEU A 145 -8.12 -1.01 21.04
N PRO A 146 -7.17 -1.91 20.73
CA PRO A 146 -5.80 -1.54 20.40
C PRO A 146 -5.72 -1.00 18.97
N ILE A 147 -4.71 -0.16 18.70
CA ILE A 147 -4.29 0.15 17.32
C ILE A 147 -3.57 -1.07 16.74
N ILE A 148 -3.91 -1.42 15.51
CA ILE A 148 -3.34 -2.57 14.80
C ILE A 148 -2.45 -2.08 13.67
N ILE A 149 -1.24 -2.63 13.55
CA ILE A 149 -0.41 -2.46 12.35
C ILE A 149 -0.49 -3.70 11.48
N THR A 150 -0.63 -3.50 10.18
CA THR A 150 -0.72 -4.60 9.21
C THR A 150 0.22 -4.39 8.02
N GLY A 151 0.50 -5.47 7.34
CA GLY A 151 1.14 -5.47 6.03
C GLY A 151 0.67 -6.68 5.22
N ARG A 152 0.66 -6.52 3.90
CA ARG A 152 0.37 -7.60 2.95
C ARG A 152 1.48 -7.66 1.93
N ALA A 153 2.24 -8.75 1.93
CA ALA A 153 3.27 -9.05 0.95
C ALA A 153 2.62 -9.73 -0.26
N ASP A 154 3.05 -9.38 -1.46
CA ASP A 154 2.53 -10.01 -2.68
C ASP A 154 2.83 -11.52 -2.68
N MET A 155 3.96 -11.92 -2.07
CA MET A 155 4.32 -13.32 -1.92
C MET A 155 5.39 -13.50 -0.82
N LEU A 156 5.36 -14.62 -0.08
CA LEU A 156 6.55 -15.15 0.58
C LEU A 156 7.18 -16.21 -0.31
N ALA A 157 8.49 -16.19 -0.45
CA ALA A 157 9.20 -17.09 -1.35
C ALA A 157 10.48 -17.64 -0.75
N GLU A 158 10.86 -18.84 -1.18
CA GLU A 158 12.17 -19.42 -0.98
C GLU A 158 13.09 -18.96 -2.10
N TYR A 159 14.24 -18.41 -1.73
CA TYR A 159 15.28 -18.03 -2.68
C TYR A 159 16.65 -18.15 -2.01
N ALA A 160 17.60 -18.77 -2.68
CA ALA A 160 18.96 -19.02 -2.17
C ALA A 160 18.98 -19.65 -0.76
N GLY A 161 18.08 -20.61 -0.50
CA GLY A 161 17.98 -21.33 0.77
C GLY A 161 17.46 -20.49 1.96
N ARG A 162 16.84 -19.35 1.69
CA ARG A 162 16.27 -18.44 2.70
C ARG A 162 14.87 -18.03 2.29
N LEU A 163 14.08 -17.61 3.28
CA LEU A 163 12.75 -17.08 3.07
C LEU A 163 12.82 -15.55 2.84
N TRP A 164 12.06 -15.07 1.87
CA TRP A 164 12.00 -13.67 1.44
C TRP A 164 10.57 -13.19 1.26
N VAL A 165 10.36 -11.90 1.47
CA VAL A 165 9.16 -11.21 0.94
C VAL A 165 9.43 -10.87 -0.52
N VAL A 166 8.46 -11.10 -1.39
CA VAL A 166 8.49 -10.60 -2.78
C VAL A 166 7.45 -9.50 -2.93
N ASP A 167 7.82 -8.45 -3.66
CA ASP A 167 6.96 -7.30 -3.91
C ASP A 167 7.20 -6.77 -5.33
N GLU A 168 6.16 -6.63 -6.12
CA GLU A 168 6.23 -6.16 -7.49
C GLU A 168 5.92 -4.66 -7.59
N LYS A 169 6.74 -3.95 -8.35
CA LYS A 169 6.60 -2.49 -8.56
C LYS A 169 6.54 -2.14 -10.03
N THR A 170 5.40 -1.61 -10.47
CA THR A 170 5.22 -1.13 -11.84
C THR A 170 5.63 0.34 -11.97
N THR A 171 6.31 0.71 -13.05
CA THR A 171 6.67 2.09 -13.35
C THR A 171 6.47 2.43 -14.82
N GLY A 172 5.99 3.65 -15.11
CA GLY A 172 5.96 4.20 -16.47
C GLY A 172 7.29 4.82 -16.94
N SER A 173 8.35 4.74 -16.12
CA SER A 173 9.67 5.27 -16.40
C SER A 173 10.70 4.17 -16.58
N ALA A 174 11.77 4.45 -17.33
CA ALA A 174 12.89 3.52 -17.45
C ALA A 174 13.61 3.34 -16.10
N PHE A 175 14.16 2.17 -15.85
CA PHE A 175 15.01 1.94 -14.70
C PHE A 175 16.29 2.81 -14.80
N THR A 176 16.63 3.42 -13.69
CA THR A 176 17.91 4.12 -13.51
C THR A 176 18.88 3.20 -12.78
N LYS A 177 20.18 3.53 -12.81
CA LYS A 177 21.20 2.80 -12.03
C LYS A 177 20.94 2.81 -10.52
N ASP A 178 20.19 3.82 -10.03
CA ASP A 178 19.87 3.99 -8.62
C ASP A 178 18.47 3.43 -8.27
N TRP A 179 17.77 2.82 -9.23
CA TRP A 179 16.46 2.21 -8.98
C TRP A 179 16.49 1.19 -7.82
N PRO A 180 17.48 0.31 -7.67
CA PRO A 180 17.57 -0.59 -6.53
C PRO A 180 17.72 0.13 -5.18
N LYS A 181 18.52 1.19 -5.11
CA LYS A 181 18.86 1.89 -3.86
C LYS A 181 17.65 2.56 -3.19
N GLN A 182 16.62 2.92 -3.95
CA GLN A 182 15.42 3.55 -3.39
C GLN A 182 14.67 2.63 -2.42
N TRP A 183 14.92 1.33 -2.47
CA TRP A 183 14.26 0.33 -1.63
C TRP A 183 14.99 0.06 -0.32
N ASP A 184 16.28 0.42 -0.22
CA ASP A 184 17.13 0.13 0.93
C ASP A 184 16.67 0.80 2.22
N THR A 185 15.98 1.93 2.13
CA THR A 185 15.49 2.68 3.30
C THR A 185 13.97 2.78 3.36
N ARG A 186 13.26 2.13 2.44
CA ARG A 186 11.80 2.25 2.38
C ARG A 186 11.14 1.51 3.54
N GLY A 187 10.30 2.21 4.31
CA GLY A 187 9.63 1.69 5.51
C GLY A 187 8.81 0.43 5.25
N GLN A 188 8.18 0.29 4.08
CA GLN A 188 7.47 -0.93 3.68
C GLN A 188 8.32 -2.18 3.83
N PHE A 189 9.59 -2.13 3.36
CA PHE A 189 10.53 -3.26 3.42
C PHE A 189 11.23 -3.42 4.77
N SER A 190 10.88 -2.63 5.76
CA SER A 190 11.17 -2.87 7.17
C SER A 190 9.93 -3.41 7.89
N THR A 191 8.73 -2.94 7.51
CA THR A 191 7.45 -3.39 8.08
C THR A 191 7.22 -4.88 7.85
N TYR A 192 7.45 -5.36 6.62
CA TYR A 192 7.23 -6.77 6.28
C TYR A 192 8.12 -7.73 7.07
N PRO A 193 9.46 -7.61 7.05
CA PRO A 193 10.32 -8.48 7.85
C PRO A 193 10.06 -8.40 9.35
N TRP A 194 9.74 -7.21 9.86
CA TRP A 194 9.38 -7.03 11.26
C TRP A 194 8.08 -7.78 11.63
N GLY A 195 7.02 -7.60 10.85
CA GLY A 195 5.73 -8.24 11.11
C GLY A 195 5.81 -9.74 11.02
N LEU A 196 6.46 -10.27 9.98
CA LEU A 196 6.69 -11.71 9.80
C LEU A 196 7.56 -12.30 10.92
N LYS A 197 8.57 -11.58 11.40
CA LYS A 197 9.37 -11.99 12.55
C LYS A 197 8.51 -12.14 13.81
N LYS A 198 7.52 -11.24 14.01
CA LYS A 198 6.55 -11.35 15.13
C LYS A 198 5.66 -12.59 15.02
N ASP A 199 5.34 -13.01 13.79
CA ASP A 199 4.62 -14.27 13.52
C ASP A 199 5.51 -15.53 13.63
N GLY A 200 6.79 -15.38 13.96
CA GLY A 200 7.74 -16.49 13.98
C GLY A 200 8.21 -16.94 12.60
N ILE A 201 8.06 -16.11 11.59
CA ILE A 201 8.46 -16.34 10.19
C ILE A 201 9.61 -15.39 9.82
N PRO A 202 10.86 -15.66 10.23
CA PRO A 202 11.99 -14.78 9.95
C PRO A 202 12.34 -14.83 8.45
N VAL A 203 12.36 -13.68 7.81
CA VAL A 203 12.75 -13.53 6.40
C VAL A 203 14.08 -12.81 6.27
N ALA A 204 14.82 -13.07 5.20
CA ALA A 204 16.12 -12.44 4.93
C ALA A 204 15.98 -10.95 4.58
N GLY A 205 14.85 -10.57 4.03
CA GLY A 205 14.55 -9.23 3.55
C GLY A 205 13.45 -9.27 2.50
N ALA A 206 13.51 -8.35 1.55
CA ALA A 206 12.58 -8.29 0.43
C ALA A 206 13.30 -8.43 -0.91
N ILE A 207 12.70 -9.16 -1.84
CA ILE A 207 13.02 -9.16 -3.27
C ILE A 207 12.04 -8.24 -3.95
N ILE A 208 12.53 -7.19 -4.60
CA ILE A 208 11.71 -6.24 -5.33
C ILE A 208 11.86 -6.50 -6.83
N ARG A 209 10.76 -6.85 -7.50
CA ARG A 209 10.69 -7.05 -8.94
C ARG A 209 10.05 -5.85 -9.60
N GLY A 210 10.85 -5.09 -10.33
CA GLY A 210 10.40 -3.95 -11.10
C GLY A 210 9.90 -4.34 -12.48
N VAL A 211 8.79 -3.72 -12.90
CA VAL A 211 8.25 -3.80 -14.26
C VAL A 211 8.17 -2.40 -14.83
N SER A 212 9.08 -2.08 -15.76
CA SER A 212 9.15 -0.78 -16.44
C SER A 212 8.40 -0.83 -17.76
N MET A 213 7.40 0.01 -17.91
CA MET A 213 6.60 0.18 -19.11
C MET A 213 6.96 1.49 -19.83
N ALA A 214 8.25 1.84 -19.82
CA ALA A 214 8.74 3.03 -20.51
C ALA A 214 8.65 2.87 -22.02
N ALA A 215 8.14 3.91 -22.68
CA ALA A 215 8.08 4.10 -24.13
C ALA A 215 7.87 2.81 -24.99
N LYS A 216 8.94 2.22 -25.52
CA LYS A 216 8.84 1.13 -26.51
C LYS A 216 8.91 -0.27 -25.92
N ASP A 217 9.70 -0.46 -24.84
CA ASP A 217 10.02 -1.77 -24.31
C ASP A 217 9.52 -1.95 -22.87
N ILE A 218 9.00 -3.14 -22.58
CA ILE A 218 8.77 -3.59 -21.21
C ILE A 218 10.06 -4.21 -20.71
N LYS A 219 10.55 -3.78 -19.55
CA LYS A 219 11.79 -4.27 -18.95
C LYS A 219 11.55 -4.71 -17.52
N PHE A 220 12.30 -5.73 -17.11
CA PHE A 220 12.26 -6.31 -15.79
C PHE A 220 13.59 -6.08 -15.08
N GLN A 221 13.53 -5.86 -13.78
CA GLN A 221 14.70 -5.77 -12.93
C GLN A 221 14.35 -6.34 -11.55
N GLN A 222 15.25 -7.16 -11.00
CA GLN A 222 15.13 -7.66 -9.64
C GLN A 222 16.25 -7.08 -8.79
N CYS A 223 15.95 -6.77 -7.52
CA CYS A 223 16.94 -6.42 -6.54
C CYS A 223 16.50 -6.92 -5.16
N GLU A 224 17.47 -7.05 -4.27
CA GLU A 224 17.27 -7.45 -2.88
C GLU A 224 17.39 -6.22 -1.98
N SER A 225 16.57 -6.18 -0.91
CA SER A 225 16.64 -5.18 0.16
C SER A 225 16.68 -5.92 1.50
N ILE A 226 17.86 -6.03 2.07
CA ILE A 226 18.11 -6.78 3.30
C ILE A 226 17.91 -5.87 4.52
N ARG A 227 17.38 -6.43 5.59
CA ARG A 227 17.27 -5.78 6.90
C ARG A 227 17.95 -6.63 7.96
N GLY A 228 19.02 -6.08 8.53
CA GLY A 228 19.62 -6.67 9.72
C GLY A 228 18.75 -6.47 10.97
N GLU A 229 18.95 -7.30 11.99
CA GLU A 229 18.20 -7.25 13.25
C GLU A 229 18.16 -5.84 13.86
N TRP A 230 19.32 -5.19 13.96
CA TRP A 230 19.42 -3.84 14.50
C TRP A 230 18.59 -2.79 13.74
N GLN A 231 18.41 -2.98 12.40
CA GLN A 231 17.57 -2.10 11.59
C GLN A 231 16.09 -2.32 11.89
N LEU A 232 15.67 -3.56 12.11
CA LEU A 232 14.31 -3.89 12.50
C LEU A 232 13.97 -3.38 13.89
N ASP A 233 14.90 -3.47 14.84
CA ASP A 233 14.74 -2.96 16.20
C ASP A 233 14.60 -1.42 16.21
N ILE A 234 15.45 -0.72 15.45
CA ILE A 234 15.35 0.74 15.30
C ILE A 234 14.05 1.12 14.59
N TRP A 235 13.69 0.38 13.55
CA TRP A 235 12.44 0.64 12.83
C TRP A 235 11.21 0.47 13.74
N GLU A 236 11.16 -0.61 14.54
CA GLU A 236 10.09 -0.81 15.52
C GLU A 236 10.00 0.37 16.50
N PHE A 237 11.12 0.75 17.09
CA PHE A 237 11.16 1.90 18.01
C PHE A 237 10.65 3.19 17.34
N GLN A 238 11.13 3.50 16.14
CA GLN A 238 10.74 4.70 15.41
C GLN A 238 9.27 4.66 15.00
N MET A 239 8.77 3.52 14.58
CA MET A 239 7.37 3.30 14.24
C MET A 239 6.46 3.54 15.45
N LEU A 240 6.77 2.95 16.59
CA LEU A 240 6.02 3.15 17.83
C LEU A 240 6.00 4.63 18.26
N LYS A 241 7.17 5.30 18.23
CA LYS A 241 7.25 6.73 18.53
C LYS A 241 6.46 7.61 17.58
N LYS A 242 6.41 7.24 16.31
CA LYS A 242 5.60 7.93 15.31
C LYS A 242 4.12 7.77 15.58
N VAL A 243 3.65 6.55 15.85
CA VAL A 243 2.24 6.29 16.18
C VAL A 243 1.84 7.03 17.45
N GLU A 244 2.66 6.98 18.52
CA GLU A 244 2.46 7.73 19.76
C GLU A 244 2.29 9.23 19.49
N ALA A 245 3.18 9.83 18.70
CA ALA A 245 3.11 11.25 18.35
C ALA A 245 1.87 11.61 17.50
N LEU A 246 1.44 10.74 16.61
CA LEU A 246 0.21 10.94 15.83
C LEU A 246 -1.04 10.88 16.71
N LEU A 247 -1.10 9.93 17.64
CA LEU A 247 -2.19 9.80 18.62
C LEU A 247 -2.25 11.03 19.54
N GLN A 248 -1.11 11.49 20.05
CA GLN A 248 -1.03 12.68 20.87
C GLN A 248 -1.54 13.91 20.10
N LYS A 249 -1.03 14.16 18.89
CA LYS A 249 -1.48 15.28 18.04
C LYS A 249 -2.98 15.23 17.76
N TYR A 250 -3.51 14.05 17.49
CA TYR A 250 -4.94 13.85 17.23
C TYR A 250 -5.79 14.19 18.46
N THR A 251 -5.41 13.69 19.62
CA THR A 251 -6.11 13.92 20.89
C THR A 251 -6.07 15.39 21.29
N GLU A 252 -4.90 16.03 21.20
CA GLU A 252 -4.73 17.45 21.49
C GLU A 252 -5.55 18.32 20.52
N TRP A 253 -5.54 17.98 19.23
CA TRP A 253 -6.36 18.68 18.25
C TRP A 253 -7.85 18.58 18.57
N LYS A 254 -8.37 17.37 18.83
CA LYS A 254 -9.79 17.18 19.17
C LYS A 254 -10.21 17.98 20.43
N ALA A 255 -9.37 18.00 21.44
CA ALA A 255 -9.61 18.74 22.67
C ALA A 255 -9.55 20.27 22.49
N SER A 256 -8.80 20.77 21.51
CA SER A 256 -8.52 22.19 21.35
C SER A 256 -9.64 23.00 20.69
N GLY A 257 -10.48 22.37 19.88
CA GLY A 257 -11.45 23.02 19.00
C GLY A 257 -10.82 23.93 17.91
N LYS A 258 -9.48 23.87 17.75
CA LYS A 258 -8.76 24.67 16.74
C LYS A 258 -8.75 23.99 15.38
N HIS A 259 -8.44 24.76 14.35
CA HIS A 259 -8.26 24.23 13.02
C HIS A 259 -7.09 23.19 12.98
N PRO A 260 -7.21 22.07 12.23
CA PRO A 260 -6.21 21.00 12.24
C PRO A 260 -4.81 21.45 11.82
N SER A 261 -4.68 22.51 11.03
CA SER A 261 -3.37 23.04 10.62
C SER A 261 -2.46 23.53 11.75
N TYR A 262 -3.01 23.71 12.95
CA TYR A 262 -2.20 24.02 14.14
C TYR A 262 -1.48 22.79 14.73
N TYR A 263 -1.88 21.58 14.31
CA TYR A 263 -1.33 20.32 14.81
C TYR A 263 -0.72 19.47 13.68
N PHE A 264 -1.35 19.48 12.51
CA PHE A 264 -0.91 18.75 11.33
C PHE A 264 -0.40 19.73 10.29
N PHE A 265 0.92 19.90 10.27
CA PHE A 265 1.54 20.90 9.40
C PHE A 265 1.59 20.42 7.96
N GLY A 266 1.32 21.33 7.01
CA GLY A 266 1.55 21.08 5.59
C GLY A 266 3.05 21.08 5.27
N ASN A 267 3.46 20.18 4.39
CA ASN A 267 4.83 20.22 3.86
C ASN A 267 4.88 21.13 2.63
N TRP A 268 5.07 22.42 2.87
CA TRP A 268 5.08 23.44 1.84
C TRP A 268 6.27 23.37 0.86
N ALA A 269 7.31 22.60 1.21
CA ALA A 269 8.53 22.53 0.43
C ALA A 269 8.43 21.61 -0.79
N SER A 270 7.73 20.48 -0.69
CA SER A 270 7.78 19.45 -1.72
C SER A 270 6.48 18.69 -1.97
N SER A 271 5.69 18.42 -0.93
CA SER A 271 4.58 17.46 -1.04
C SER A 271 3.32 18.01 -1.68
N CYS A 272 3.21 19.35 -1.85
CA CYS A 272 2.08 19.98 -2.54
C CYS A 272 2.10 19.76 -4.06
N MET A 273 3.26 19.45 -4.62
CA MET A 273 3.45 19.15 -6.05
C MET A 273 4.35 17.91 -6.17
N LYS A 274 3.80 16.77 -6.55
CA LYS A 274 4.55 15.53 -6.81
C LYS A 274 4.41 15.14 -8.28
N TYR A 275 5.53 14.86 -8.93
CA TYR A 275 5.53 14.43 -10.34
C TYR A 275 4.74 15.38 -11.25
N PHE A 276 4.88 16.71 -11.03
CA PHE A 276 4.18 17.78 -11.77
C PHE A 276 2.64 17.77 -11.60
N LYS A 277 2.13 17.03 -10.62
CA LYS A 277 0.70 17.01 -10.28
C LYS A 277 0.48 17.64 -8.90
N PRO A 278 -0.56 18.48 -8.74
CA PRO A 278 -0.92 19.03 -7.44
C PRO A 278 -1.41 17.92 -6.50
N CYS A 279 -1.15 18.10 -5.20
CA CYS A 279 -1.77 17.27 -4.16
C CYS A 279 -3.29 17.40 -4.25
N GLN A 280 -4.00 16.28 -4.13
CA GLN A 280 -5.48 16.28 -4.18
C GLN A 280 -6.16 17.18 -3.13
N PHE A 281 -5.46 17.54 -2.07
CA PHE A 281 -5.97 18.42 -1.00
C PHE A 281 -5.42 19.84 -1.08
N GLN A 282 -4.76 20.22 -2.19
CA GLN A 282 -4.09 21.52 -2.30
C GLN A 282 -5.06 22.68 -2.13
N ASP A 283 -6.24 22.59 -2.72
CA ASP A 283 -7.26 23.65 -2.65
C ASP A 283 -7.82 23.81 -1.23
N LEU A 284 -8.01 22.72 -0.49
CA LEU A 284 -8.36 22.76 0.93
C LEU A 284 -7.29 23.48 1.77
N CYS A 285 -6.02 23.27 1.46
CA CYS A 285 -4.92 23.93 2.18
C CYS A 285 -4.79 25.42 1.84
N ARG A 286 -5.24 25.85 0.66
CA ARG A 286 -5.11 27.24 0.17
C ARG A 286 -6.30 28.13 0.53
N SER A 287 -7.48 27.58 0.74
CA SER A 287 -8.74 28.32 0.78
C SER A 287 -9.52 28.04 2.06
N ARG A 288 -9.08 28.68 3.16
CA ARG A 288 -9.76 28.54 4.44
C ARG A 288 -11.20 29.09 4.46
N THR A 289 -11.49 30.13 3.71
CA THR A 289 -12.83 30.77 3.67
C THR A 289 -13.88 29.94 2.97
N SER A 290 -13.46 29.03 2.06
CA SER A 290 -14.33 28.12 1.32
C SER A 290 -14.11 26.66 1.71
N GLU A 291 -13.42 26.39 2.82
CA GLU A 291 -13.02 25.04 3.22
C GLU A 291 -14.23 24.10 3.34
N GLN A 292 -15.31 24.52 4.02
CA GLN A 292 -16.51 23.70 4.16
C GLN A 292 -17.17 23.35 2.82
N PHE A 293 -17.17 24.31 1.88
CA PHE A 293 -17.68 24.05 0.53
C PHE A 293 -16.76 23.07 -0.22
N LEU A 294 -15.45 23.26 -0.13
CA LEU A 294 -14.49 22.37 -0.78
C LEU A 294 -14.53 20.96 -0.16
N GLU A 295 -14.68 20.86 1.15
CA GLU A 295 -14.84 19.59 1.85
C GLU A 295 -16.10 18.82 1.40
N SER A 296 -17.18 19.52 1.06
CA SER A 296 -18.41 18.89 0.55
C SER A 296 -18.27 18.24 -0.84
N GLN A 297 -17.15 18.48 -1.53
CA GLN A 297 -16.83 17.85 -2.80
C GLN A 297 -16.07 16.53 -2.66
N TYR A 298 -15.77 16.12 -1.42
CA TYR A 298 -15.12 14.86 -1.12
C TYR A 298 -16.10 13.91 -0.47
N ASP A 299 -16.00 12.65 -0.84
CA ASP A 299 -16.65 11.56 -0.13
C ASP A 299 -15.78 11.10 1.04
N GLN A 300 -16.39 10.47 2.03
CA GLN A 300 -15.66 9.89 3.16
C GLN A 300 -15.57 8.37 3.03
N TYR A 301 -14.34 7.88 2.73
CA TYR A 301 -14.02 6.46 2.64
C TYR A 301 -12.85 6.11 3.54
N ILE A 302 -13.05 5.17 4.45
CA ILE A 302 -11.96 4.60 5.24
C ILE A 302 -11.16 3.61 4.40
N TRP A 303 -9.85 3.71 4.47
CA TRP A 303 -8.95 2.72 3.89
C TRP A 303 -8.75 1.56 4.85
N LEU A 304 -8.99 0.34 4.40
CA LEU A 304 -8.81 -0.90 5.15
C LEU A 304 -7.58 -1.65 4.61
N PRO A 305 -6.38 -1.39 5.15
CA PRO A 305 -5.15 -1.92 4.57
C PRO A 305 -5.06 -3.45 4.58
N HIS A 306 -5.66 -4.12 5.56
CA HIS A 306 -5.73 -5.58 5.63
C HIS A 306 -6.60 -6.22 4.55
N LYS A 307 -7.53 -5.46 3.98
CA LYS A 307 -8.39 -5.90 2.86
C LYS A 307 -7.99 -5.29 1.52
N GLN A 308 -7.10 -4.29 1.54
CA GLN A 308 -6.71 -3.49 0.37
C GLN A 308 -7.91 -2.83 -0.34
N GLU A 309 -8.91 -2.44 0.43
CA GLU A 309 -10.15 -1.83 -0.07
C GLU A 309 -10.50 -0.53 0.66
N ARG A 310 -11.40 0.24 0.08
CA ARG A 310 -12.03 1.39 0.70
C ARG A 310 -13.48 1.05 1.01
N MET A 311 -13.94 1.45 2.19
CA MET A 311 -15.32 1.31 2.60
C MET A 311 -15.90 2.70 2.93
N GLU A 312 -17.15 2.94 2.61
CA GLU A 312 -17.84 4.16 3.04
C GLU A 312 -17.80 4.24 4.56
N LEU A 313 -17.47 5.44 5.10
CA LEU A 313 -17.16 5.61 6.51
C LEU A 313 -18.34 5.24 7.44
N ASN A 314 -19.57 5.58 7.07
CA ASN A 314 -20.73 5.25 7.91
C ASN A 314 -20.98 3.74 7.92
N THR A 315 -20.86 3.08 6.77
CA THR A 315 -20.94 1.61 6.65
C THR A 315 -19.89 0.94 7.53
N TYR A 316 -18.67 1.45 7.56
CA TYR A 316 -17.62 0.95 8.44
C TYR A 316 -17.96 1.15 9.92
N LEU A 317 -18.39 2.35 10.30
CA LEU A 317 -18.76 2.65 11.69
C LEU A 317 -19.89 1.75 12.20
N ASP A 318 -20.90 1.51 11.36
CA ASP A 318 -22.00 0.58 11.68
C ASP A 318 -21.49 -0.85 11.84
N SER A 319 -20.54 -1.29 11.00
CA SER A 319 -19.95 -2.64 11.04
C SER A 319 -19.17 -2.93 12.32
N ILE A 320 -18.59 -1.89 12.95
CA ILE A 320 -17.84 -2.01 14.22
C ILE A 320 -18.69 -1.61 15.44
N GLY A 321 -19.99 -1.36 15.25
CA GLY A 321 -20.91 -0.96 16.32
C GLY A 321 -20.67 0.45 16.87
N TYR A 322 -20.01 1.32 16.11
CA TYR A 322 -19.67 2.69 16.47
C TYR A 322 -20.69 3.67 15.90
N SER A 323 -21.95 3.58 16.37
CA SER A 323 -22.99 4.58 16.08
C SER A 323 -23.00 5.60 17.20
N LYS A 324 -22.54 6.83 16.94
CA LYS A 324 -22.77 7.99 17.79
C LYS A 324 -23.82 8.89 17.20
#